data_e495116fe3b38da8f44316b51c9cfc40
#
_entry.id   e495116fe3b38da8f44316b51c9cfc40
#
_cell.length_a   1.000
_cell.length_b   1.000
_cell.length_c   1.000
_cell.angle_alpha   90.00
_cell.angle_beta   90.00
_cell.angle_gamma   90.00
#
_symmetry.space_group_name_H-M   'P 1'
#
loop_
_entity.id
_entity.type
_entity.pdbx_description
1 polymer ?
#
loop_
_entity_poly.entity_id
_entity_poly.type
_entity_poly.pdbx_seq_one_letter_code
_entity_poly.pdbx_strand_id
1 'polypeptide(L)'
;MGYTRENFSRVREEYAEKNRAALDAAKGRSAEIHRVIPETRKIDEELSKTGIRLMGAALGASGETVADIRAAVKTLRARRDALLTAAGYPADYCDPRYECPDCQDTGYIDGRMCHCMKQRLIMAGYESSGLGKLMRTETFDTFSLDYYADDRRNYENMQYIYRAMRRYAETFDPATSKSIALFGGTGLGKTHLSTAAAKVIIERGYDVVYTGAIGMFSDFERARFGNASGQENGEKTNRYFNCDLLIIDDLGSEVSNQFTVSCLYDVINTRINKGLPTMISTNLRQDEMRGRYWDRITSRIFGEFVTFMLTGTDVRAKKLRTGAQQ
;
A
#
# COMPACT_ATOMS: atom_id res chain seq x y z
N MET A 1 4.48 -8.42 -8.76
CA MET A 1 5.56 -7.53 -9.24
C MET A 1 6.72 -7.69 -8.29
N GLY A 2 7.87 -8.22 -8.75
CA GLY A 2 9.11 -8.05 -8.02
C GLY A 2 9.41 -6.55 -7.97
N TYR A 3 9.93 -6.05 -6.86
CA TYR A 3 10.42 -4.67 -6.81
C TYR A 3 11.52 -4.54 -7.84
N THR A 4 11.37 -3.61 -8.80
CA THR A 4 12.48 -3.35 -9.74
C THR A 4 13.67 -2.80 -8.95
N ARG A 5 14.89 -3.13 -9.39
CA ARG A 5 16.12 -2.62 -8.74
C ARG A 5 16.12 -1.09 -8.64
N GLU A 6 15.57 -0.44 -9.65
CA GLU A 6 15.44 1.01 -9.72
C GLU A 6 14.47 1.55 -8.64
N ASN A 7 13.26 0.97 -8.53
CA ASN A 7 12.29 1.37 -7.50
C ASN A 7 12.83 1.10 -6.10
N PHE A 8 13.53 -0.02 -5.91
CA PHE A 8 14.13 -0.34 -4.62
C PHE A 8 15.21 0.67 -4.23
N SER A 9 16.12 1.02 -5.16
CA SER A 9 17.16 2.03 -4.93
C SER A 9 16.57 3.39 -4.60
N ARG A 10 15.58 3.83 -5.39
CA ARG A 10 14.88 5.10 -5.20
C ARG A 10 14.20 5.18 -3.83
N VAL A 11 13.43 4.17 -3.45
CA VAL A 11 12.73 4.14 -2.17
C VAL A 11 13.70 4.08 -1.00
N ARG A 12 14.79 3.31 -1.12
CA ARG A 12 15.83 3.25 -0.11
C ARG A 12 16.50 4.62 0.11
N GLU A 13 16.75 5.35 -0.94
CA GLU A 13 17.32 6.71 -0.89
C GLU A 13 16.33 7.68 -0.23
N GLU A 14 15.05 7.62 -0.61
CA GLU A 14 13.97 8.39 0.03
C GLU A 14 13.94 8.19 1.56
N TYR A 15 14.07 6.94 2.03
CA TYR A 15 14.09 6.63 3.47
C TYR A 15 15.37 7.15 4.14
N ALA A 16 16.51 7.02 3.50
CA ALA A 16 17.77 7.57 4.02
C ALA A 16 17.70 9.10 4.16
N GLU A 17 17.08 9.79 3.21
CA GLU A 17 16.86 11.24 3.28
C GLU A 17 15.90 11.63 4.40
N LYS A 18 14.76 10.92 4.55
CA LYS A 18 13.78 11.17 5.63
C LYS A 18 14.42 11.02 7.00
N ASN A 19 15.13 9.91 7.23
CA ASN A 19 15.84 9.66 8.48
C ASN A 19 16.86 10.77 8.76
N ARG A 20 17.67 11.14 7.76
CA ARG A 20 18.65 12.22 7.88
C ARG A 20 17.98 13.55 8.21
N ALA A 21 16.92 13.91 7.51
CA ALA A 21 16.18 15.15 7.75
C ALA A 21 15.61 15.22 9.17
N ALA A 22 15.04 14.11 9.69
CA ALA A 22 14.53 14.03 11.05
C ALA A 22 15.65 14.26 12.09
N LEU A 23 16.82 13.63 11.88
CA LEU A 23 17.98 13.78 12.74
C LEU A 23 18.58 15.20 12.68
N ASP A 24 18.68 15.79 11.49
CA ASP A 24 19.24 17.14 11.33
C ASP A 24 18.29 18.20 11.90
N ALA A 25 16.98 18.02 11.76
CA ALA A 25 16.00 18.88 12.42
C ALA A 25 16.10 18.79 13.95
N ALA A 26 16.32 17.60 14.50
CA ALA A 26 16.54 17.40 15.94
C ALA A 26 17.84 18.09 16.41
N LYS A 27 18.95 17.96 15.65
CA LYS A 27 20.20 18.69 15.93
C LYS A 27 20.01 20.20 15.89
N GLY A 28 19.23 20.71 14.91
CA GLY A 28 18.89 22.13 14.83
C GLY A 28 18.18 22.62 16.09
N ARG A 29 17.18 21.89 16.57
CA ARG A 29 16.47 22.19 17.82
C ARG A 29 17.39 22.10 19.05
N SER A 30 18.27 21.08 19.09
CA SER A 30 19.26 20.99 20.16
C SER A 30 20.21 22.18 20.17
N ALA A 31 20.68 22.61 18.99
CA ALA A 31 21.54 23.79 18.88
C ALA A 31 20.86 25.10 19.28
N GLU A 32 19.54 25.22 19.05
CA GLU A 32 18.72 26.32 19.55
C GLU A 32 18.66 26.29 21.07
N ILE A 33 18.33 25.14 21.65
CA ILE A 33 18.25 24.97 23.11
C ILE A 33 19.60 25.22 23.79
N HIS A 34 20.70 24.78 23.22
CA HIS A 34 22.04 25.05 23.76
C HIS A 34 22.39 26.57 23.84
N ARG A 35 21.75 27.38 22.97
CA ARG A 35 21.88 28.85 23.06
C ARG A 35 21.02 29.47 24.15
N VAL A 36 19.81 28.95 24.31
CA VAL A 36 18.82 29.43 25.29
C VAL A 36 19.12 28.90 26.68
N ILE A 37 19.55 27.65 26.80
CA ILE A 37 19.83 26.94 28.05
C ILE A 37 21.21 26.30 27.95
N PRO A 38 22.33 27.06 28.20
CA PRO A 38 23.71 26.57 27.99
C PRO A 38 24.05 25.32 28.80
N GLU A 39 23.35 25.07 29.93
CA GLU A 39 23.56 23.88 30.78
C GLU A 39 23.21 22.57 30.02
N THR A 40 22.22 22.58 29.14
CA THR A 40 21.83 21.39 28.35
C THR A 40 22.96 20.93 27.43
N ARG A 41 23.80 21.82 26.95
CA ARG A 41 24.98 21.47 26.12
C ARG A 41 25.91 20.52 26.85
N LYS A 42 26.21 20.81 28.13
CA LYS A 42 27.11 19.97 28.95
C LYS A 42 26.49 18.58 29.19
N ILE A 43 25.17 18.55 29.38
CA ILE A 43 24.42 17.30 29.57
C ILE A 43 24.48 16.45 28.28
N ASP A 44 24.25 17.06 27.12
CA ASP A 44 24.28 16.36 25.83
C ASP A 44 25.71 15.89 25.48
N GLU A 45 26.73 16.66 25.82
CA GLU A 45 28.16 16.24 25.69
C GLU A 45 28.46 15.01 26.57
N GLU A 46 27.97 14.95 27.79
CA GLU A 46 28.13 13.78 28.67
C GLU A 46 27.29 12.57 28.15
N LEU A 47 26.08 12.79 27.69
CA LEU A 47 25.28 11.74 27.08
C LEU A 47 25.91 11.15 25.82
N SER A 48 26.59 11.97 25.03
CA SER A 48 27.28 11.50 23.80
C SER A 48 28.42 10.51 24.09
N LYS A 49 29.04 10.60 25.27
CA LYS A 49 30.12 9.71 25.69
C LYS A 49 29.65 8.35 26.19
N THR A 50 28.32 8.18 26.38
CA THR A 50 27.72 6.98 26.97
C THR A 50 28.05 5.70 26.21
N GLY A 51 28.08 5.75 24.87
CA GLY A 51 28.40 4.59 24.03
C GLY A 51 29.82 4.04 24.31
N ILE A 52 30.79 4.94 24.43
CA ILE A 52 32.19 4.60 24.71
C ILE A 52 32.32 4.03 26.14
N ARG A 53 31.63 4.64 27.10
CA ARG A 53 31.62 4.16 28.50
C ARG A 53 31.02 2.77 28.61
N LEU A 54 29.88 2.49 27.92
CA LEU A 54 29.27 1.18 27.91
C LEU A 54 30.16 0.10 27.29
N MET A 55 30.88 0.44 26.22
CA MET A 55 31.85 -0.47 25.61
C MET A 55 33.01 -0.76 26.56
N GLY A 56 33.57 0.26 27.23
CA GLY A 56 34.60 0.10 28.23
C GLY A 56 34.17 -0.76 29.42
N ALA A 57 32.95 -0.57 29.91
CA ALA A 57 32.38 -1.39 30.98
C ALA A 57 32.18 -2.85 30.57
N ALA A 58 31.66 -3.08 29.32
CA ALA A 58 31.46 -4.43 28.79
C ALA A 58 32.77 -5.21 28.58
N LEU A 59 33.87 -4.51 28.28
CA LEU A 59 35.21 -5.09 28.09
C LEU A 59 35.98 -5.20 29.41
N GLY A 60 35.44 -4.75 30.55
CA GLY A 60 36.13 -4.72 31.82
C GLY A 60 37.27 -3.70 31.89
N ALA A 61 37.35 -2.77 30.94
CA ALA A 61 38.39 -1.77 30.83
C ALA A 61 38.13 -0.49 31.68
N SER A 62 36.94 -0.35 32.26
CA SER A 62 36.55 0.73 33.15
C SER A 62 36.10 0.17 34.50
N GLY A 63 36.33 0.92 35.60
CA GLY A 63 35.81 0.55 36.93
C GLY A 63 34.29 0.76 37.11
N GLU A 64 33.58 1.22 36.05
CA GLU A 64 32.15 1.47 36.08
C GLU A 64 31.38 0.21 35.62
N THR A 65 30.24 -0.05 36.24
CA THR A 65 29.33 -1.12 35.76
C THR A 65 28.33 -0.58 34.75
N VAL A 66 27.77 -1.46 33.91
CA VAL A 66 26.69 -1.11 32.98
C VAL A 66 25.47 -0.53 33.73
N ALA A 67 25.22 -0.99 34.96
CA ALA A 67 24.14 -0.48 35.81
C ALA A 67 24.39 0.98 36.25
N ASP A 68 25.60 1.31 36.65
CA ASP A 68 26.00 2.68 37.05
C ASP A 68 25.85 3.66 35.89
N ILE A 69 26.30 3.27 34.70
CA ILE A 69 26.17 4.07 33.49
C ILE A 69 24.70 4.32 33.14
N ARG A 70 23.85 3.28 33.21
CA ARG A 70 22.39 3.44 32.97
C ARG A 70 21.74 4.37 33.99
N ALA A 71 22.10 4.29 35.27
CA ALA A 71 21.63 5.20 36.31
C ALA A 71 22.04 6.66 36.03
N ALA A 72 23.30 6.88 35.68
CA ALA A 72 23.83 8.20 35.34
C ALA A 72 23.09 8.78 34.10
N VAL A 73 22.88 8.00 33.04
CA VAL A 73 22.11 8.42 31.86
C VAL A 73 20.69 8.82 32.21
N LYS A 74 20.02 8.03 33.05
CA LYS A 74 18.65 8.34 33.49
C LYS A 74 18.60 9.68 34.25
N THR A 75 19.56 9.92 35.13
CA THR A 75 19.66 11.19 35.89
C THR A 75 19.94 12.38 34.97
N LEU A 76 20.86 12.24 34.01
CA LEU A 76 21.17 13.29 33.05
C LEU A 76 19.97 13.64 32.16
N ARG A 77 19.24 12.62 31.67
CA ARG A 77 18.01 12.83 30.88
C ARG A 77 16.93 13.55 31.72
N ALA A 78 16.66 13.10 32.94
CA ALA A 78 15.68 13.73 33.81
C ALA A 78 16.04 15.21 34.10
N ARG A 79 17.32 15.52 34.28
CA ARG A 79 17.79 16.92 34.47
C ARG A 79 17.57 17.75 33.19
N ARG A 80 17.88 17.19 32.02
CA ARG A 80 17.64 17.85 30.73
C ARG A 80 16.17 18.16 30.53
N ASP A 81 15.29 17.18 30.77
CA ASP A 81 13.84 17.30 30.62
C ASP A 81 13.29 18.37 31.57
N ALA A 82 13.76 18.42 32.81
CA ALA A 82 13.38 19.44 33.77
C ALA A 82 13.79 20.87 33.33
N LEU A 83 15.00 21.01 32.75
CA LEU A 83 15.48 22.29 32.23
C LEU A 83 14.66 22.75 31.03
N LEU A 84 14.32 21.84 30.09
CA LEU A 84 13.45 22.14 28.96
C LEU A 84 12.06 22.58 29.42
N THR A 85 11.44 21.83 30.32
CA THR A 85 10.10 22.12 30.84
C THR A 85 10.07 23.44 31.59
N ALA A 86 11.10 23.73 32.40
CA ALA A 86 11.21 25.00 33.15
C ALA A 86 11.35 26.21 32.19
N ALA A 87 11.88 26.02 31.02
CA ALA A 87 12.01 27.04 29.98
C ALA A 87 10.79 27.10 29.02
N GLY A 88 9.76 26.31 29.27
CA GLY A 88 8.51 26.29 28.48
C GLY A 88 8.54 25.42 27.23
N TYR A 89 9.56 24.56 27.07
CA TYR A 89 9.67 23.61 25.98
C TYR A 89 9.15 22.22 26.40
N PRO A 90 8.55 21.43 25.48
CA PRO A 90 8.27 20.02 25.74
C PRO A 90 9.56 19.24 26.06
N ALA A 91 9.46 18.21 26.91
CA ALA A 91 10.62 17.39 27.28
C ALA A 91 11.25 16.68 26.07
N ASP A 92 10.46 16.32 25.07
CA ASP A 92 10.85 15.69 23.82
C ASP A 92 11.16 16.68 22.68
N TYR A 93 11.29 17.98 22.97
CA TYR A 93 11.49 19.02 21.94
C TYR A 93 12.69 18.76 21.03
N CYS A 94 13.77 18.22 21.57
CA CYS A 94 14.99 17.92 20.84
C CYS A 94 15.02 16.51 20.20
N ASP A 95 13.98 15.70 20.44
CA ASP A 95 13.96 14.34 19.93
C ASP A 95 13.63 14.29 18.43
N PRO A 96 14.22 13.36 17.65
CA PRO A 96 13.89 13.22 16.25
C PRO A 96 12.40 12.86 16.09
N ARG A 97 11.73 13.49 15.13
CA ARG A 97 10.34 13.21 14.77
C ARG A 97 10.32 12.42 13.49
N TYR A 98 10.01 11.13 13.61
CA TYR A 98 9.95 10.20 12.48
C TYR A 98 8.53 10.06 11.95
N GLU A 99 8.37 9.87 10.64
CA GLU A 99 7.08 9.54 10.03
C GLU A 99 6.64 8.13 10.42
N CYS A 100 7.57 7.18 10.44
CA CYS A 100 7.32 5.83 10.91
C CYS A 100 8.00 5.60 12.27
N PRO A 101 7.25 5.52 13.38
CA PRO A 101 7.82 5.31 14.71
C PRO A 101 8.47 3.92 14.85
N ASP A 102 7.98 2.91 14.12
CA ASP A 102 8.45 1.53 14.27
C ASP A 102 9.88 1.33 13.75
N CYS A 103 10.19 1.88 12.58
CA CYS A 103 11.53 1.78 11.99
C CYS A 103 12.35 3.07 12.07
N GLN A 104 11.79 4.15 12.62
CA GLN A 104 12.44 5.45 12.69
C GLN A 104 12.96 5.91 11.32
N ASP A 105 12.13 5.74 10.30
CA ASP A 105 12.41 6.06 8.90
C ASP A 105 13.65 5.38 8.30
N THR A 106 14.13 4.29 8.90
CA THR A 106 15.20 3.46 8.31
C THR A 106 14.69 2.49 7.27
N GLY A 107 13.39 2.19 7.28
CA GLY A 107 12.74 1.19 6.44
C GLY A 107 12.94 -0.26 6.91
N TYR A 108 13.68 -0.50 8.01
CA TYR A 108 14.00 -1.84 8.52
C TYR A 108 13.88 -1.91 10.05
N ILE A 109 13.47 -3.08 10.55
CA ILE A 109 13.42 -3.46 11.96
C ILE A 109 14.10 -4.82 12.09
N ASP A 110 15.17 -4.92 12.87
CA ASP A 110 15.93 -6.15 13.09
C ASP A 110 16.31 -6.90 11.80
N GLY A 111 16.74 -6.16 10.77
CA GLY A 111 17.12 -6.70 9.47
C GLY A 111 15.94 -7.09 8.56
N ARG A 112 14.70 -6.93 9.02
CA ARG A 112 13.49 -7.20 8.23
C ARG A 112 12.91 -5.89 7.70
N MET A 113 12.38 -5.92 6.47
CA MET A 113 11.73 -4.76 5.88
C MET A 113 10.50 -4.34 6.69
N CYS A 114 10.43 -3.07 7.06
CA CYS A 114 9.28 -2.48 7.74
C CYS A 114 8.06 -2.42 6.81
N HIS A 115 6.87 -2.47 7.40
CA HIS A 115 5.61 -2.37 6.66
C HIS A 115 5.52 -1.08 5.83
N CYS A 116 5.99 0.05 6.36
CA CYS A 116 5.97 1.33 5.66
C CYS A 116 6.81 1.32 4.38
N MET A 117 8.02 0.73 4.41
CA MET A 117 8.87 0.59 3.24
C MET A 117 8.27 -0.39 2.22
N LYS A 118 7.67 -1.49 2.69
CA LYS A 118 6.94 -2.44 1.83
C LYS A 118 5.81 -1.73 1.07
N GLN A 119 5.00 -0.96 1.77
CA GLN A 119 3.93 -0.15 1.16
C GLN A 119 4.46 0.83 0.12
N ARG A 120 5.51 1.58 0.47
CA ARG A 120 6.10 2.57 -0.44
C ARG A 120 6.66 1.93 -1.70
N LEU A 121 7.28 0.74 -1.60
CA LEU A 121 7.76 -0.04 -2.74
C LEU A 121 6.62 -0.52 -3.63
N ILE A 122 5.50 -0.95 -3.06
CA ILE A 122 4.30 -1.32 -3.82
C ILE A 122 3.79 -0.10 -4.59
N MET A 123 3.67 1.05 -3.94
CA MET A 123 3.25 2.30 -4.59
C MET A 123 4.22 2.72 -5.70
N ALA A 124 5.53 2.62 -5.47
CA ALA A 124 6.53 2.90 -6.49
C ALA A 124 6.40 1.96 -7.70
N GLY A 125 6.09 0.69 -7.48
CA GLY A 125 5.79 -0.27 -8.55
C GLY A 125 4.58 0.14 -9.40
N TYR A 126 3.51 0.61 -8.77
CA TYR A 126 2.35 1.12 -9.50
C TYR A 126 2.64 2.43 -10.23
N GLU A 127 3.38 3.35 -9.62
CA GLU A 127 3.82 4.60 -10.26
C GLU A 127 4.63 4.32 -11.52
N SER A 128 5.59 3.40 -11.46
CA SER A 128 6.45 3.03 -12.59
C SER A 128 5.69 2.28 -13.70
N SER A 129 4.62 1.55 -13.38
CA SER A 129 3.76 0.87 -14.36
C SER A 129 2.71 1.81 -15.00
N GLY A 130 2.63 3.07 -14.59
CA GLY A 130 1.60 4.03 -15.01
C GLY A 130 0.29 3.94 -14.22
N LEU A 131 0.09 2.92 -13.39
CA LEU A 131 -1.10 2.77 -12.55
C LEU A 131 -1.12 3.77 -11.38
N GLY A 132 0.05 4.24 -10.95
CA GLY A 132 0.17 5.25 -9.89
C GLY A 132 -0.59 6.55 -10.18
N LYS A 133 -0.72 6.94 -11.45
CA LYS A 133 -1.54 8.09 -11.85
C LYS A 133 -3.02 7.85 -11.56
N LEU A 134 -3.54 6.67 -11.89
CA LEU A 134 -4.93 6.29 -11.60
C LEU A 134 -5.20 6.30 -10.10
N MET A 135 -4.31 5.76 -9.28
CA MET A 135 -4.43 5.76 -7.82
C MET A 135 -4.41 7.15 -7.18
N ARG A 136 -3.83 8.14 -7.87
CA ARG A 136 -3.86 9.55 -7.41
C ARG A 136 -5.16 10.25 -7.75
N THR A 137 -5.76 9.90 -8.88
CA THR A 137 -6.96 10.57 -9.41
C THR A 137 -8.25 9.83 -9.09
N GLU A 138 -8.21 8.50 -9.02
CA GLU A 138 -9.38 7.65 -8.79
C GLU A 138 -9.40 7.19 -7.33
N THR A 139 -9.95 8.03 -6.47
CA THR A 139 -10.12 7.79 -5.04
C THR A 139 -11.61 7.77 -4.67
N PHE A 140 -11.96 7.30 -3.50
CA PHE A 140 -13.34 7.41 -3.02
C PHE A 140 -13.81 8.87 -2.92
N ASP A 141 -12.93 9.81 -2.61
CA ASP A 141 -13.29 11.24 -2.48
C ASP A 141 -13.51 11.92 -3.84
N THR A 142 -12.88 11.40 -4.90
CA THR A 142 -13.08 11.91 -6.27
C THR A 142 -14.22 11.20 -7.03
N PHE A 143 -14.82 10.17 -6.43
CA PHE A 143 -15.97 9.48 -7.01
C PHE A 143 -17.24 10.29 -6.78
N SER A 144 -17.79 10.90 -7.85
CA SER A 144 -19.03 11.65 -7.72
C SER A 144 -20.25 10.80 -8.08
N LEU A 145 -21.21 10.78 -7.16
CA LEU A 145 -22.52 10.16 -7.35
C LEU A 145 -23.44 11.00 -8.25
N ASP A 146 -23.14 12.27 -8.48
CA ASP A 146 -23.96 13.17 -9.29
C ASP A 146 -24.13 12.69 -10.73
N TYR A 147 -23.13 11.96 -11.24
CA TYR A 147 -23.20 11.37 -12.58
C TYR A 147 -24.28 10.30 -12.74
N TYR A 148 -24.87 9.81 -11.65
CA TYR A 148 -25.91 8.78 -11.63
C TYR A 148 -27.28 9.36 -11.25
N ALA A 149 -27.38 10.66 -10.99
CA ALA A 149 -28.57 11.33 -10.48
C ALA A 149 -29.72 11.44 -11.51
N ASP A 150 -29.46 11.14 -12.79
CA ASP A 150 -30.49 11.16 -13.85
C ASP A 150 -31.61 10.14 -13.59
N ASP A 151 -31.31 9.05 -12.90
CA ASP A 151 -32.25 8.00 -12.54
C ASP A 151 -32.08 7.64 -11.06
N ARG A 152 -33.19 7.73 -10.31
CA ARG A 152 -33.19 7.51 -8.87
C ARG A 152 -32.72 6.08 -8.51
N ARG A 153 -33.09 5.07 -9.29
CA ARG A 153 -32.69 3.68 -9.03
C ARG A 153 -31.19 3.49 -9.25
N ASN A 154 -30.66 4.09 -10.31
CA ASN A 154 -29.22 4.07 -10.58
C ASN A 154 -28.43 4.79 -9.48
N TYR A 155 -28.92 5.94 -9.01
CA TYR A 155 -28.32 6.69 -7.92
C TYR A 155 -28.28 5.88 -6.62
N GLU A 156 -29.42 5.33 -6.19
CA GLU A 156 -29.54 4.53 -4.97
C GLU A 156 -28.64 3.27 -5.04
N ASN A 157 -28.62 2.60 -6.21
CA ASN A 157 -27.75 1.44 -6.45
C ASN A 157 -26.25 1.81 -6.35
N MET A 158 -25.85 2.89 -7.03
CA MET A 158 -24.45 3.33 -6.99
C MET A 158 -24.03 3.82 -5.62
N GLN A 159 -24.91 4.50 -4.88
CA GLN A 159 -24.67 4.90 -3.50
C GLN A 159 -24.44 3.68 -2.60
N TYR A 160 -25.27 2.62 -2.77
CA TYR A 160 -25.08 1.37 -2.06
C TYR A 160 -23.75 0.71 -2.40
N ILE A 161 -23.42 0.58 -3.69
CA ILE A 161 -22.14 -0.02 -4.15
C ILE A 161 -20.95 0.78 -3.65
N TYR A 162 -20.97 2.11 -3.76
CA TYR A 162 -19.92 3.00 -3.26
C TYR A 162 -19.66 2.78 -1.76
N ARG A 163 -20.74 2.78 -0.95
CA ARG A 163 -20.61 2.54 0.50
C ARG A 163 -20.07 1.16 0.81
N ALA A 164 -20.55 0.14 0.09
CA ALA A 164 -20.09 -1.24 0.26
C ALA A 164 -18.61 -1.39 -0.09
N MET A 165 -18.16 -0.82 -1.21
CA MET A 165 -16.77 -0.84 -1.65
C MET A 165 -15.84 -0.07 -0.70
N ARG A 166 -16.27 1.09 -0.22
CA ARG A 166 -15.53 1.89 0.77
C ARG A 166 -15.37 1.12 2.07
N ARG A 167 -16.48 0.59 2.61
CA ARG A 167 -16.45 -0.23 3.81
C ARG A 167 -15.56 -1.46 3.64
N TYR A 168 -15.67 -2.16 2.51
CA TYR A 168 -14.81 -3.30 2.19
C TYR A 168 -13.33 -2.93 2.29
N ALA A 169 -12.93 -1.82 1.68
CA ALA A 169 -11.54 -1.36 1.71
C ALA A 169 -11.07 -0.95 3.12
N GLU A 170 -11.92 -0.24 3.87
CA GLU A 170 -11.64 0.21 5.23
C GLU A 170 -11.56 -0.94 6.26
N THR A 171 -12.31 -2.02 6.03
CA THR A 171 -12.35 -3.20 6.93
C THR A 171 -11.64 -4.42 6.36
N PHE A 172 -10.92 -4.28 5.24
CA PHE A 172 -10.28 -5.40 4.55
C PHE A 172 -9.37 -6.21 5.48
N ASP A 173 -9.55 -7.52 5.43
CA ASP A 173 -8.68 -8.53 6.06
C ASP A 173 -8.65 -9.75 5.12
N PRO A 174 -7.49 -10.19 4.63
CA PRO A 174 -7.40 -11.28 3.68
C PRO A 174 -7.96 -12.61 4.20
N ALA A 175 -8.02 -12.80 5.53
CA ALA A 175 -8.56 -14.02 6.14
C ALA A 175 -10.09 -14.06 6.16
N THR A 176 -10.78 -12.93 6.12
CA THR A 176 -12.24 -12.84 6.32
C THR A 176 -12.99 -12.14 5.20
N SER A 177 -12.29 -11.34 4.40
CA SER A 177 -12.89 -10.60 3.30
C SER A 177 -13.28 -11.52 2.15
N LYS A 178 -14.46 -11.29 1.58
CA LYS A 178 -14.95 -12.05 0.43
C LYS A 178 -14.38 -11.50 -0.88
N SER A 179 -14.32 -12.35 -1.89
CA SER A 179 -14.08 -11.92 -3.26
C SER A 179 -15.24 -11.09 -3.79
N ILE A 180 -14.95 -10.15 -4.71
CA ILE A 180 -15.92 -9.22 -5.28
C ILE A 180 -15.89 -9.30 -6.80
N ALA A 181 -17.06 -9.25 -7.46
CA ALA A 181 -17.18 -9.10 -8.89
C ALA A 181 -18.06 -7.88 -9.24
N LEU A 182 -17.48 -6.92 -9.98
CA LEU A 182 -18.10 -5.70 -10.45
C LEU A 182 -18.54 -5.89 -11.90
N PHE A 183 -19.82 -6.00 -12.14
CA PHE A 183 -20.44 -6.11 -13.47
C PHE A 183 -21.01 -4.77 -13.91
N GLY A 184 -20.97 -4.48 -15.20
CA GLY A 184 -21.66 -3.32 -15.76
C GLY A 184 -20.99 -2.80 -17.03
N GLY A 185 -21.71 -1.99 -17.80
CA GLY A 185 -21.22 -1.43 -19.04
C GLY A 185 -19.96 -0.57 -18.90
N THR A 186 -19.41 -0.16 -20.03
CA THR A 186 -18.23 0.73 -20.07
C THR A 186 -18.57 2.08 -19.42
N GLY A 187 -17.60 2.70 -18.74
CA GLY A 187 -17.72 4.05 -18.19
C GLY A 187 -18.59 4.17 -16.92
N LEU A 188 -18.98 3.05 -16.29
CA LEU A 188 -19.81 3.06 -15.07
C LEU A 188 -19.00 3.15 -13.76
N GLY A 189 -17.70 3.40 -13.80
CA GLY A 189 -16.90 3.62 -12.59
C GLY A 189 -16.32 2.36 -11.93
N LYS A 190 -16.38 1.17 -12.58
CA LYS A 190 -15.78 -0.08 -12.05
C LYS A 190 -14.30 0.07 -11.73
N THR A 191 -13.49 0.51 -12.71
CA THR A 191 -12.05 0.79 -12.54
C THR A 191 -11.81 1.81 -11.45
N HIS A 192 -12.62 2.87 -11.37
CA HIS A 192 -12.49 3.89 -10.32
C HIS A 192 -12.70 3.27 -8.91
N LEU A 193 -13.77 2.51 -8.72
CA LEU A 193 -14.06 1.88 -7.42
C LEU A 193 -13.01 0.84 -7.04
N SER A 194 -12.55 0.02 -8.00
CA SER A 194 -11.50 -0.98 -7.74
C SER A 194 -10.14 -0.33 -7.42
N THR A 195 -9.78 0.76 -8.14
CA THR A 195 -8.56 1.54 -7.87
C THR A 195 -8.63 2.25 -6.53
N ALA A 196 -9.78 2.87 -6.20
CA ALA A 196 -9.99 3.51 -4.90
C ALA A 196 -9.88 2.51 -3.74
N ALA A 197 -10.45 1.32 -3.90
CA ALA A 197 -10.33 0.25 -2.91
C ALA A 197 -8.88 -0.23 -2.78
N ALA A 198 -8.17 -0.46 -3.91
CA ALA A 198 -6.77 -0.85 -3.92
C ALA A 198 -5.90 0.13 -3.14
N LYS A 199 -6.10 1.44 -3.36
CA LYS A 199 -5.36 2.50 -2.65
C LYS A 199 -5.52 2.38 -1.14
N VAL A 200 -6.75 2.35 -0.63
CA VAL A 200 -7.02 2.27 0.81
C VAL A 200 -6.43 0.99 1.41
N ILE A 201 -6.55 -0.14 0.72
CA ILE A 201 -6.04 -1.43 1.20
C ILE A 201 -4.50 -1.43 1.24
N ILE A 202 -3.82 -0.85 0.23
CA ILE A 202 -2.37 -0.67 0.21
C ILE A 202 -1.92 0.25 1.36
N GLU A 203 -2.62 1.36 1.57
CA GLU A 203 -2.32 2.30 2.67
C GLU A 203 -2.46 1.64 4.05
N ARG A 204 -3.31 0.62 4.17
CA ARG A 204 -3.43 -0.21 5.39
C ARG A 204 -2.37 -1.31 5.52
N GLY A 205 -1.45 -1.45 4.58
CA GLY A 205 -0.30 -2.35 4.67
C GLY A 205 -0.46 -3.72 4.03
N TYR A 206 -1.52 -3.93 3.26
CA TYR A 206 -1.75 -5.20 2.58
C TYR A 206 -1.09 -5.26 1.20
N ASP A 207 -0.70 -6.47 0.80
CA ASP A 207 -0.11 -6.74 -0.52
C ASP A 207 -1.20 -6.84 -1.57
N VAL A 208 -1.36 -5.81 -2.39
CA VAL A 208 -2.33 -5.76 -3.47
C VAL A 208 -1.64 -5.88 -4.82
N VAL A 209 -2.14 -6.76 -5.67
CA VAL A 209 -1.76 -6.82 -7.08
C VAL A 209 -2.94 -6.33 -7.92
N TYR A 210 -2.74 -5.21 -8.62
CA TYR A 210 -3.69 -4.67 -9.59
C TYR A 210 -3.18 -4.93 -11.01
N THR A 211 -3.97 -5.58 -11.83
CA THR A 211 -3.63 -5.89 -13.22
C THR A 211 -4.87 -5.87 -14.11
N GLY A 212 -4.71 -5.43 -15.35
CA GLY A 212 -5.73 -5.69 -16.37
C GLY A 212 -5.65 -7.14 -16.83
N ALA A 213 -6.78 -7.70 -17.28
CA ALA A 213 -6.84 -9.08 -17.76
C ALA A 213 -5.79 -9.38 -18.85
N ILE A 214 -5.66 -8.49 -19.84
CA ILE A 214 -4.65 -8.62 -20.92
C ILE A 214 -3.24 -8.70 -20.34
N GLY A 215 -2.91 -7.85 -19.37
CA GLY A 215 -1.57 -7.83 -18.74
C GLY A 215 -1.26 -9.12 -17.99
N MET A 216 -2.23 -9.62 -17.22
CA MET A 216 -2.09 -10.88 -16.49
C MET A 216 -1.82 -12.05 -17.43
N PHE A 217 -2.59 -12.21 -18.49
CA PHE A 217 -2.39 -13.30 -19.44
C PHE A 217 -1.07 -13.17 -20.20
N SER A 218 -0.66 -11.96 -20.57
CA SER A 218 0.65 -11.73 -21.19
C SER A 218 1.81 -12.10 -20.26
N ASP A 219 1.67 -11.92 -18.94
CA ASP A 219 2.68 -12.38 -17.98
C ASP A 219 2.73 -13.90 -17.90
N PHE A 220 1.59 -14.60 -17.95
CA PHE A 220 1.56 -16.06 -18.04
C PHE A 220 2.15 -16.61 -19.35
N GLU A 221 1.89 -15.95 -20.50
CA GLU A 221 2.48 -16.31 -21.79
C GLU A 221 4.00 -16.16 -21.75
N ARG A 222 4.50 -15.05 -21.22
CA ARG A 222 5.94 -14.82 -21.06
C ARG A 222 6.59 -15.84 -20.12
N ALA A 223 5.94 -16.19 -19.03
CA ALA A 223 6.43 -17.20 -18.10
C ALA A 223 6.51 -18.60 -18.73
N ARG A 224 5.58 -18.92 -19.63
CA ARG A 224 5.52 -20.23 -20.29
C ARG A 224 6.43 -20.35 -21.51
N PHE A 225 6.55 -19.30 -22.30
CA PHE A 225 7.20 -19.32 -23.62
C PHE A 225 8.45 -18.43 -23.74
N GLY A 226 8.79 -17.63 -22.72
CA GLY A 226 9.91 -16.71 -22.75
C GLY A 226 11.27 -17.41 -22.60
N ASN A 227 12.20 -17.08 -23.49
CA ASN A 227 13.53 -17.73 -23.60
C ASN A 227 14.61 -17.18 -22.65
N ALA A 228 14.33 -16.16 -21.83
CA ALA A 228 15.35 -15.55 -20.98
C ALA A 228 14.77 -15.20 -19.60
N SER A 229 15.55 -15.52 -18.55
CA SER A 229 15.24 -15.21 -17.13
C SER A 229 13.95 -15.84 -16.57
N GLY A 230 13.83 -17.14 -16.62
CA GLY A 230 12.70 -17.90 -16.07
C GLY A 230 12.37 -17.61 -14.59
N GLN A 231 13.31 -17.08 -13.82
CA GLN A 231 13.08 -16.71 -12.42
C GLN A 231 12.21 -15.46 -12.28
N GLU A 232 12.49 -14.36 -12.99
CA GLU A 232 11.69 -13.12 -12.86
C GLU A 232 10.26 -13.28 -13.36
N ASN A 233 10.04 -14.02 -14.43
CA ASN A 233 8.71 -14.28 -14.97
C ASN A 233 7.89 -15.21 -14.06
N GLY A 234 8.53 -16.19 -13.43
CA GLY A 234 7.93 -17.08 -12.44
C GLY A 234 7.54 -16.34 -11.15
N GLU A 235 8.33 -15.38 -10.71
CA GLU A 235 8.02 -14.56 -9.54
C GLU A 235 6.80 -13.64 -9.76
N LYS A 236 6.67 -13.07 -10.97
CA LYS A 236 5.50 -12.25 -11.32
C LYS A 236 4.20 -13.04 -11.28
N THR A 237 4.17 -14.19 -11.96
CA THR A 237 2.96 -15.01 -11.98
C THR A 237 2.63 -15.59 -10.62
N ASN A 238 3.64 -15.93 -9.80
CA ASN A 238 3.47 -16.43 -8.45
C ASN A 238 2.77 -15.42 -7.53
N ARG A 239 2.94 -14.12 -7.76
CA ARG A 239 2.26 -13.07 -6.99
C ARG A 239 0.75 -13.07 -7.20
N TYR A 240 0.24 -13.43 -8.38
CA TYR A 240 -1.20 -13.55 -8.61
C TYR A 240 -1.86 -14.59 -7.70
N PHE A 241 -1.11 -15.61 -7.28
CA PHE A 241 -1.59 -16.67 -6.41
C PHE A 241 -1.45 -16.39 -4.91
N ASN A 242 -0.62 -15.39 -4.50
CA ASN A 242 -0.18 -15.28 -3.11
C ASN A 242 -0.37 -13.89 -2.49
N CYS A 243 -0.68 -12.85 -3.28
CA CYS A 243 -0.97 -11.51 -2.72
C CYS A 243 -2.24 -11.52 -1.87
N ASP A 244 -2.33 -10.62 -0.91
CA ASP A 244 -3.49 -10.48 -0.01
C ASP A 244 -4.78 -10.19 -0.78
N LEU A 245 -4.73 -9.28 -1.78
CA LEU A 245 -5.82 -9.01 -2.70
C LEU A 245 -5.32 -8.99 -4.15
N LEU A 246 -5.93 -9.79 -5.02
CA LEU A 246 -5.75 -9.69 -6.46
C LEU A 246 -6.92 -8.90 -7.08
N ILE A 247 -6.62 -7.88 -7.87
CA ILE A 247 -7.60 -7.13 -8.66
C ILE A 247 -7.34 -7.39 -10.13
N ILE A 248 -8.30 -8.02 -10.82
CA ILE A 248 -8.30 -8.25 -12.26
C ILE A 248 -9.29 -7.28 -12.89
N ASP A 249 -8.76 -6.22 -13.50
CA ASP A 249 -9.59 -5.20 -14.13
C ASP A 249 -9.89 -5.55 -15.59
N ASP A 250 -11.09 -5.21 -16.02
CA ASP A 250 -11.61 -5.35 -17.40
C ASP A 250 -11.50 -6.79 -17.94
N LEU A 251 -11.91 -7.78 -17.12
CA LEU A 251 -12.01 -9.17 -17.57
C LEU A 251 -13.01 -9.29 -18.71
N GLY A 252 -12.59 -9.91 -19.80
CA GLY A 252 -13.37 -10.01 -21.04
C GLY A 252 -12.83 -9.11 -22.16
N SER A 253 -11.83 -8.26 -21.90
CA SER A 253 -11.14 -7.47 -22.92
C SER A 253 -10.05 -8.26 -23.65
N GLU A 254 -9.58 -9.36 -23.07
CA GLU A 254 -8.57 -10.23 -23.64
C GLU A 254 -9.10 -11.12 -24.77
N VAL A 255 -8.19 -11.67 -25.58
CA VAL A 255 -8.52 -12.75 -26.52
C VAL A 255 -8.76 -14.04 -25.74
N SER A 256 -10.00 -14.52 -25.75
CA SER A 256 -10.36 -15.79 -25.11
C SER A 256 -9.88 -16.98 -25.95
N ASN A 257 -8.98 -17.76 -25.39
CA ASN A 257 -8.53 -19.04 -25.94
C ASN A 257 -8.37 -20.06 -24.80
N GLN A 258 -8.09 -21.30 -25.14
CA GLN A 258 -7.96 -22.37 -24.15
C GLN A 258 -6.87 -22.08 -23.09
N PHE A 259 -5.81 -21.40 -23.46
CA PHE A 259 -4.72 -21.04 -22.56
C PHE A 259 -5.16 -19.98 -21.54
N THR A 260 -5.76 -18.87 -22.01
CA THR A 260 -6.20 -17.78 -21.14
C THR A 260 -7.31 -18.24 -20.17
N VAL A 261 -8.22 -19.09 -20.65
CA VAL A 261 -9.28 -19.69 -19.81
C VAL A 261 -8.69 -20.63 -18.76
N SER A 262 -7.68 -21.44 -19.12
CA SER A 262 -6.98 -22.30 -18.15
C SER A 262 -6.24 -21.50 -17.08
N CYS A 263 -5.51 -20.45 -17.48
CA CYS A 263 -4.82 -19.57 -16.54
C CYS A 263 -5.79 -18.88 -15.56
N LEU A 264 -6.92 -18.38 -16.08
CA LEU A 264 -7.94 -17.76 -15.24
C LEU A 264 -8.53 -18.76 -14.23
N TYR A 265 -8.83 -19.98 -14.70
CA TYR A 265 -9.31 -21.04 -13.81
C TYR A 265 -8.33 -21.34 -12.71
N ASP A 266 -7.05 -21.49 -13.05
CA ASP A 266 -5.99 -21.83 -12.09
C ASP A 266 -5.82 -20.74 -11.04
N VAL A 267 -5.79 -19.46 -11.44
CA VAL A 267 -5.71 -18.32 -10.52
C VAL A 267 -6.92 -18.30 -9.58
N ILE A 268 -8.15 -18.30 -10.12
CA ILE A 268 -9.38 -18.19 -9.30
C ILE A 268 -9.51 -19.39 -8.37
N ASN A 269 -9.33 -20.61 -8.89
CA ASN A 269 -9.47 -21.82 -8.10
C ASN A 269 -8.43 -21.90 -6.97
N THR A 270 -7.18 -21.57 -7.27
CA THR A 270 -6.11 -21.59 -6.27
C THR A 270 -6.36 -20.56 -5.17
N ARG A 271 -6.80 -19.35 -5.53
CA ARG A 271 -7.07 -18.30 -4.56
C ARG A 271 -8.28 -18.62 -3.67
N ILE A 272 -9.35 -19.17 -4.25
CA ILE A 272 -10.51 -19.66 -3.47
C ILE A 272 -10.06 -20.73 -2.47
N ASN A 273 -9.28 -21.73 -2.92
CA ASN A 273 -8.79 -22.80 -2.05
C ASN A 273 -7.87 -22.30 -0.93
N LYS A 274 -7.14 -21.20 -1.15
CA LYS A 274 -6.31 -20.52 -0.13
C LYS A 274 -7.10 -19.56 0.76
N GLY A 275 -8.38 -19.31 0.48
CA GLY A 275 -9.16 -18.28 1.18
C GLY A 275 -8.71 -16.86 0.90
N LEU A 276 -8.00 -16.62 -0.23
CA LEU A 276 -7.49 -15.29 -0.59
C LEU A 276 -8.49 -14.54 -1.48
N PRO A 277 -8.92 -13.33 -1.10
CA PRO A 277 -9.92 -12.57 -1.84
C PRO A 277 -9.40 -12.09 -3.19
N THR A 278 -10.29 -12.13 -4.18
CA THR A 278 -10.06 -11.62 -5.54
C THR A 278 -11.14 -10.62 -5.89
N MET A 279 -10.79 -9.51 -6.51
CA MET A 279 -11.73 -8.55 -7.07
C MET A 279 -11.64 -8.58 -8.59
N ILE A 280 -12.78 -8.66 -9.27
CA ILE A 280 -12.86 -8.70 -10.73
C ILE A 280 -13.77 -7.58 -11.19
N SER A 281 -13.38 -6.82 -12.20
CA SER A 281 -14.28 -5.97 -12.96
C SER A 281 -14.49 -6.53 -14.37
N THR A 282 -15.71 -6.40 -14.90
CA THR A 282 -16.02 -6.86 -16.25
C THR A 282 -17.14 -6.05 -16.90
N ASN A 283 -17.04 -5.88 -18.21
CA ASN A 283 -18.10 -5.31 -19.05
C ASN A 283 -19.07 -6.38 -19.57
N LEU A 284 -18.72 -7.66 -19.42
CA LEU A 284 -19.55 -8.77 -19.85
C LEU A 284 -20.80 -8.88 -18.98
N ARG A 285 -21.92 -9.24 -19.60
CA ARG A 285 -23.10 -9.69 -18.88
C ARG A 285 -22.88 -11.12 -18.38
N GLN A 286 -23.73 -11.56 -17.47
CA GLN A 286 -23.61 -12.89 -16.89
C GLN A 286 -23.74 -14.02 -17.91
N ASP A 287 -24.63 -13.86 -18.89
CA ASP A 287 -24.83 -14.78 -20.02
C ASP A 287 -23.61 -14.81 -20.95
N GLU A 288 -23.06 -13.64 -21.28
CA GLU A 288 -21.84 -13.51 -22.09
C GLU A 288 -20.62 -14.14 -21.38
N MET A 289 -20.52 -13.96 -20.06
CA MET A 289 -19.46 -14.56 -19.27
C MET A 289 -19.53 -16.08 -19.27
N ARG A 290 -20.75 -16.67 -19.18
CA ARG A 290 -20.95 -18.12 -19.29
C ARG A 290 -20.59 -18.66 -20.66
N GLY A 291 -20.89 -17.92 -21.73
CA GLY A 291 -20.51 -18.30 -23.09
C GLY A 291 -19.03 -18.21 -23.39
N ARG A 292 -18.31 -17.31 -22.68
CA ARG A 292 -16.89 -17.02 -22.91
C ARG A 292 -15.94 -17.88 -22.07
N TYR A 293 -16.32 -18.14 -20.82
CA TYR A 293 -15.53 -18.91 -19.87
C TYR A 293 -16.21 -20.24 -19.52
N TRP A 294 -15.39 -21.20 -19.08
CA TRP A 294 -15.93 -22.50 -18.67
C TRP A 294 -16.92 -22.37 -17.51
N ASP A 295 -17.91 -23.24 -17.48
CA ASP A 295 -18.89 -23.32 -16.38
C ASP A 295 -18.22 -23.43 -15.00
N ARG A 296 -17.07 -24.08 -14.93
CA ARG A 296 -16.29 -24.20 -13.70
C ARG A 296 -15.78 -22.87 -13.15
N ILE A 297 -15.46 -21.89 -14.03
CA ILE A 297 -15.05 -20.55 -13.64
C ILE A 297 -16.26 -19.73 -13.21
N THR A 298 -17.26 -19.69 -14.06
CA THR A 298 -18.46 -18.89 -13.84
C THR A 298 -19.23 -19.34 -12.62
N SER A 299 -19.36 -20.66 -12.39
CA SER A 299 -19.97 -21.22 -11.18
C SER A 299 -19.26 -20.76 -9.91
N ARG A 300 -17.90 -20.70 -9.89
CA ARG A 300 -17.13 -20.18 -8.76
C ARG A 300 -17.33 -18.69 -8.55
N ILE A 301 -17.29 -17.91 -9.61
CA ILE A 301 -17.49 -16.47 -9.51
C ILE A 301 -18.90 -16.15 -8.99
N PHE A 302 -19.94 -16.80 -9.52
CA PHE A 302 -21.31 -16.54 -9.07
C PHE A 302 -21.65 -17.18 -7.72
N GLY A 303 -20.95 -18.25 -7.32
CA GLY A 303 -21.17 -18.92 -6.04
C GLY A 303 -20.39 -18.33 -4.87
N GLU A 304 -19.15 -17.86 -5.11
CA GLU A 304 -18.22 -17.49 -4.05
C GLU A 304 -17.98 -15.97 -3.93
N PHE A 305 -18.28 -15.21 -5.01
CA PHE A 305 -18.03 -13.77 -5.03
C PHE A 305 -19.30 -12.99 -4.67
N VAL A 306 -19.12 -11.90 -3.93
CA VAL A 306 -20.17 -10.87 -3.81
C VAL A 306 -20.22 -10.11 -5.13
N THR A 307 -21.38 -10.15 -5.79
CA THR A 307 -21.56 -9.52 -7.10
C THR A 307 -22.26 -8.17 -6.99
N PHE A 308 -21.70 -7.15 -7.62
CA PHE A 308 -22.31 -5.83 -7.76
C PHE A 308 -22.60 -5.54 -9.23
N MET A 309 -23.83 -5.12 -9.51
CA MET A 309 -24.26 -4.71 -10.85
C MET A 309 -24.31 -3.20 -10.92
N LEU A 310 -23.34 -2.60 -11.60
CA LEU A 310 -23.29 -1.16 -11.84
C LEU A 310 -24.23 -0.84 -13.02
N THR A 311 -25.16 0.06 -12.79
CA THR A 311 -26.15 0.50 -13.78
C THR A 311 -26.07 2.00 -13.99
N GLY A 312 -26.47 2.48 -15.16
CA GLY A 312 -26.45 3.89 -15.49
C GLY A 312 -25.97 4.16 -16.93
N THR A 313 -25.64 5.41 -17.19
CA THR A 313 -25.07 5.88 -18.45
C THR A 313 -23.57 6.11 -18.32
N ASP A 314 -22.83 6.03 -19.43
CA ASP A 314 -21.37 6.21 -19.47
C ASP A 314 -20.96 7.59 -18.89
N VAL A 315 -20.29 7.59 -17.74
CA VAL A 315 -19.79 8.79 -17.04
C VAL A 315 -18.72 9.50 -17.85
N ARG A 316 -17.90 8.77 -18.63
CA ARG A 316 -16.87 9.39 -19.49
C ARG A 316 -17.52 10.27 -20.56
N ALA A 317 -18.62 9.78 -21.16
CA ALA A 317 -19.39 10.56 -22.13
C ALA A 317 -20.05 11.80 -21.49
N LYS A 318 -20.51 11.69 -20.23
CA LYS A 318 -21.07 12.85 -19.49
C LYS A 318 -19.99 13.89 -19.19
N LYS A 319 -18.81 13.49 -18.74
CA LYS A 319 -17.67 14.39 -18.47
C LYS A 319 -17.24 15.19 -19.72
N LEU A 320 -17.24 14.54 -20.88
CA LEU A 320 -16.93 15.23 -22.14
C LEU A 320 -17.97 16.31 -22.50
N ARG A 321 -19.25 16.07 -22.22
CA ARG A 321 -20.33 17.03 -22.49
C ARG A 321 -20.30 18.22 -21.52
N THR A 322 -19.97 18.01 -20.25
CA THR A 322 -19.85 19.07 -19.24
C THR A 322 -18.55 19.87 -19.38
N GLY A 323 -17.44 19.24 -19.77
CA GLY A 323 -16.15 19.93 -20.02
C GLY A 323 -16.11 20.74 -21.32
N ALA A 324 -17.00 20.46 -22.28
CA ALA A 324 -17.14 21.26 -23.50
C ALA A 324 -17.98 22.56 -23.31
N GLN A 325 -18.51 22.75 -22.08
CA GLN A 325 -19.30 23.95 -21.72
C GLN A 325 -18.53 24.91 -20.78
N GLN A 326 -17.26 24.65 -20.49
CA GLN A 326 -16.32 25.54 -19.83
C GLN A 326 -15.18 25.91 -20.79
#